data_1d93bbadecc2ecd918ee38e897ab025d
#
_entry.id   1d93bbadecc2ecd918ee38e897ab025d
#
_cell.length_a   1.000
_cell.length_b   1.000
_cell.length_c   1.000
_cell.angle_alpha   90.00
_cell.angle_beta   90.00
_cell.angle_gamma   90.00
#
_symmetry.space_group_name_H-M   'P 1'
#
loop_
_entity.id
_entity.type
_entity.pdbx_description
1 polymer ?
#
loop_
_entity_poly.entity_id
_entity_poly.type
_entity_poly.pdbx_seq_one_letter_code
_entity_poly.pdbx_strand_id
1 'polypeptide(L)'
;MKKETIKRIRDFSVDRDWDKFHSPANLAKSISIEANELLECFQWDENNYDINEVKEELADVIVYCQDMLDKLGLDVDEIVNAKMEQNERKYPVSKAKGKANKYNKL
;
A
#
# COMPACT_ATOMS: atom_id res chain seq x y z
N MET A 1 1.09 -11.97 2.24
CA MET A 1 0.87 -12.40 0.84
C MET A 1 1.58 -13.73 0.61
N LYS A 2 0.95 -14.62 -0.09
CA LYS A 2 1.53 -15.95 -0.38
C LYS A 2 2.74 -15.83 -1.29
N LYS A 3 3.70 -16.74 -1.13
CA LYS A 3 4.93 -16.77 -1.93
C LYS A 3 4.65 -16.87 -3.42
N GLU A 4 3.65 -17.68 -3.80
CA GLU A 4 3.25 -17.87 -5.20
C GLU A 4 2.72 -16.57 -5.82
N THR A 5 1.97 -15.80 -5.04
CA THR A 5 1.43 -14.49 -5.50
C THR A 5 2.57 -13.50 -5.69
N ILE A 6 3.50 -13.43 -4.75
CA ILE A 6 4.69 -12.56 -4.86
C ILE A 6 5.50 -12.93 -6.09
N LYS A 7 5.70 -14.24 -6.33
CA LYS A 7 6.41 -14.71 -7.52
C LYS A 7 5.72 -14.29 -8.81
N ARG A 8 4.38 -14.36 -8.88
CA ARG A 8 3.62 -13.88 -10.03
C ARG A 8 3.84 -12.40 -10.31
N ILE A 9 3.88 -11.58 -9.27
CA ILE A 9 4.13 -10.14 -9.40
C ILE A 9 5.54 -9.90 -9.96
N ARG A 10 6.54 -10.59 -9.42
CA ARG A 10 7.92 -10.49 -9.88
C ARG A 10 8.08 -10.93 -11.33
N ASP A 11 7.56 -12.11 -11.66
CA ASP A 11 7.67 -12.67 -13.02
C ASP A 11 6.98 -11.77 -14.04
N PHE A 12 5.86 -11.15 -13.68
CA PHE A 12 5.15 -10.23 -14.56
C PHE A 12 6.05 -9.09 -15.04
N SER A 13 6.79 -8.47 -14.14
CA SER A 13 7.69 -7.37 -14.47
C SER A 13 8.95 -7.86 -15.22
N VAL A 14 9.51 -8.99 -14.81
CA VAL A 14 10.69 -9.57 -15.44
C VAL A 14 10.39 -9.98 -16.89
N ASP A 15 9.28 -10.68 -17.10
CA ASP A 15 8.89 -11.17 -18.43
C ASP A 15 8.67 -10.04 -19.44
N ARG A 16 8.32 -8.85 -18.95
CA ARG A 16 8.06 -7.66 -19.78
C ARG A 16 9.24 -6.68 -19.83
N ASP A 17 10.31 -7.03 -19.15
CA ASP A 17 11.50 -6.16 -19.04
C ASP A 17 11.15 -4.77 -18.47
N TRP A 18 10.21 -4.74 -17.50
CA TRP A 18 9.75 -3.51 -16.87
C TRP A 18 10.59 -3.10 -15.67
N ASP A 19 11.35 -4.03 -15.11
CA ASP A 19 12.20 -3.76 -13.95
C ASP A 19 13.14 -2.56 -14.18
N LYS A 20 13.62 -2.38 -15.42
CA LYS A 20 14.48 -1.25 -15.78
C LYS A 20 13.80 0.12 -15.63
N PHE A 21 12.46 0.16 -15.59
CA PHE A 21 11.70 1.38 -15.36
C PHE A 21 11.30 1.58 -13.89
N HIS A 22 11.51 0.56 -13.06
CA HIS A 22 11.08 0.52 -11.66
C HIS A 22 12.13 1.08 -10.71
N SER A 23 12.54 2.35 -10.91
CA SER A 23 13.30 3.04 -9.87
C SER A 23 12.41 3.26 -8.64
N PRO A 24 12.98 3.38 -7.43
CA PRO A 24 12.18 3.69 -6.25
C PRO A 24 11.29 4.92 -6.42
N ALA A 25 11.80 5.97 -7.05
CA ALA A 25 11.03 7.19 -7.33
C ALA A 25 9.85 6.91 -8.27
N ASN A 26 10.07 6.15 -9.35
CA ASN A 26 9.01 5.82 -10.30
C ASN A 26 7.96 4.92 -9.65
N LEU A 27 8.37 3.98 -8.80
CA LEU A 27 7.43 3.12 -8.06
C LEU A 27 6.60 3.94 -7.06
N ALA A 28 7.22 4.90 -6.38
CA ALA A 28 6.48 5.80 -5.48
C ALA A 28 5.43 6.62 -6.24
N LYS A 29 5.77 7.10 -7.44
CA LYS A 29 4.81 7.80 -8.32
C LYS A 29 3.66 6.89 -8.73
N SER A 30 3.97 5.65 -9.10
CA SER A 30 2.94 4.67 -9.49
C SER A 30 2.02 4.34 -8.32
N ILE A 31 2.55 4.16 -7.12
CA ILE A 31 1.74 3.95 -5.91
C ILE A 31 0.77 5.12 -5.69
N SER A 32 1.26 6.35 -5.83
CA SER A 32 0.44 7.55 -5.67
C SER A 32 -0.67 7.63 -6.73
N ILE A 33 -0.34 7.36 -7.97
CA ILE A 33 -1.31 7.36 -9.07
C ILE A 33 -2.41 6.32 -8.84
N GLU A 34 -2.03 5.09 -8.50
CA GLU A 34 -3.00 4.03 -8.26
C GLU A 34 -3.84 4.30 -7.00
N ALA A 35 -3.25 4.90 -5.98
CA ALA A 35 -4.01 5.34 -4.79
C ALA A 35 -5.06 6.38 -5.15
N ASN A 36 -4.77 7.28 -6.10
CA ASN A 36 -5.74 8.24 -6.60
C ASN A 36 -6.84 7.57 -7.41
N GLU A 37 -6.54 6.55 -8.20
CA GLU A 37 -7.57 5.77 -8.91
C GLU A 37 -8.49 5.04 -7.93
N LEU A 38 -7.94 4.53 -6.84
CA LEU A 38 -8.75 3.98 -5.75
C LEU A 38 -9.68 5.04 -5.16
N LEU A 39 -9.17 6.25 -4.94
CA LEU A 39 -9.97 7.37 -4.45
C LEU A 39 -11.12 7.72 -5.41
N GLU A 40 -10.88 7.67 -6.72
CA GLU A 40 -11.89 7.95 -7.74
C GLU A 40 -13.10 7.02 -7.66
N CYS A 41 -12.93 5.80 -7.16
CA CYS A 41 -14.04 4.87 -6.95
C CYS A 41 -15.12 5.43 -6.01
N PHE A 42 -14.76 6.37 -5.16
CA PHE A 42 -15.63 6.98 -4.14
C PHE A 42 -15.94 8.45 -4.43
N GLN A 43 -15.49 8.98 -5.56
CA GLN A 43 -15.52 10.42 -5.85
C GLN A 43 -16.93 11.03 -5.78
N TRP A 44 -17.90 10.31 -6.28
CA TRP A 44 -19.27 10.83 -6.42
C TRP A 44 -20.23 10.32 -5.35
N ASP A 45 -19.92 9.17 -4.72
CA ASP A 45 -20.76 8.59 -3.68
C ASP A 45 -19.96 7.62 -2.85
N GLU A 46 -19.68 8.00 -1.61
CA GLU A 46 -18.90 7.18 -0.68
C GLU A 46 -19.65 5.91 -0.22
N ASN A 47 -20.95 5.87 -0.39
CA ASN A 47 -21.80 4.76 0.08
C ASN A 47 -22.30 3.84 -1.04
N ASN A 48 -22.12 4.22 -2.29
CA ASN A 48 -22.63 3.47 -3.44
C ASN A 48 -21.53 3.33 -4.50
N TYR A 49 -20.49 2.58 -4.17
CA TYR A 49 -19.34 2.34 -5.02
C TYR A 49 -19.40 0.92 -5.63
N ASP A 50 -18.71 0.72 -6.73
CA ASP A 50 -18.58 -0.60 -7.37
C ASP A 50 -17.42 -1.36 -6.70
N ILE A 51 -17.76 -2.42 -5.97
CA ILE A 51 -16.76 -3.24 -5.26
C ILE A 51 -15.76 -3.88 -6.21
N ASN A 52 -16.13 -4.18 -7.44
CA ASN A 52 -15.21 -4.78 -8.40
C ASN A 52 -14.14 -3.77 -8.84
N GLU A 53 -14.51 -2.52 -9.03
CA GLU A 53 -13.54 -1.45 -9.32
C GLU A 53 -12.61 -1.23 -8.13
N VAL A 54 -13.13 -1.22 -6.91
CA VAL A 54 -12.33 -1.07 -5.69
C VAL A 54 -11.30 -2.20 -5.57
N LYS A 55 -11.72 -3.43 -5.85
CA LYS A 55 -10.80 -4.59 -5.82
C LYS A 55 -9.64 -4.42 -6.80
N GLU A 56 -9.93 -3.98 -8.02
CA GLU A 56 -8.91 -3.78 -9.05
C GLU A 56 -7.92 -2.70 -8.66
N GLU A 57 -8.40 -1.54 -8.23
CA GLU A 57 -7.54 -0.41 -7.89
C GLU A 57 -6.74 -0.67 -6.61
N LEU A 58 -7.36 -1.32 -5.61
CA LEU A 58 -6.63 -1.72 -4.41
C LEU A 58 -5.54 -2.74 -4.73
N ALA A 59 -5.82 -3.71 -5.61
CA ALA A 59 -4.83 -4.69 -6.04
C ALA A 59 -3.64 -4.01 -6.73
N ASP A 60 -3.88 -3.01 -7.59
CA ASP A 60 -2.81 -2.27 -8.26
C ASP A 60 -1.90 -1.55 -7.26
N VAL A 61 -2.47 -0.93 -6.22
CA VAL A 61 -1.69 -0.30 -5.15
C VAL A 61 -0.78 -1.33 -4.47
N ILE A 62 -1.34 -2.49 -4.13
CA ILE A 62 -0.59 -3.56 -3.44
C ILE A 62 0.52 -4.10 -4.34
N VAL A 63 0.25 -4.30 -5.63
CA VAL A 63 1.25 -4.78 -6.60
C VAL A 63 2.45 -3.82 -6.65
N TYR A 64 2.23 -2.53 -6.79
CA TYR A 64 3.33 -1.56 -6.82
C TYR A 64 4.05 -1.44 -5.48
N CYS A 65 3.35 -1.63 -4.36
CA CYS A 65 4.00 -1.71 -3.05
C CYS A 65 4.94 -2.91 -2.97
N GLN A 66 4.53 -4.08 -3.50
CA GLN A 66 5.39 -5.26 -3.54
C GLN A 66 6.60 -5.03 -4.44
N ASP A 67 6.41 -4.39 -5.60
CA ASP A 67 7.52 -4.02 -6.49
C ASP A 67 8.53 -3.11 -5.77
N MET A 68 8.05 -2.16 -4.97
CA MET A 68 8.91 -1.28 -4.18
C MET A 68 9.69 -2.05 -3.11
N LEU A 69 9.03 -2.96 -2.40
CA LEU A 69 9.69 -3.81 -1.41
C LEU A 69 10.82 -4.62 -2.06
N ASP A 70 10.54 -5.21 -3.22
CA ASP A 70 11.53 -5.99 -3.95
C ASP A 70 12.72 -5.12 -4.42
N LYS A 71 12.42 -3.95 -4.95
CA LYS A 71 13.46 -3.04 -5.45
C LYS A 71 14.39 -2.58 -4.34
N LEU A 72 13.88 -2.33 -3.15
CA LEU A 72 14.65 -1.87 -2.00
C LEU A 72 15.17 -3.00 -1.11
N GLY A 73 14.83 -4.25 -1.41
CA GLY A 73 15.24 -5.41 -0.61
C GLY A 73 14.67 -5.40 0.79
N LEU A 74 13.43 -4.95 0.94
CA LEU A 74 12.76 -4.85 2.24
C LEU A 74 11.81 -6.01 2.46
N ASP A 75 11.70 -6.44 3.72
CA ASP A 75 10.74 -7.42 4.16
C ASP A 75 9.50 -6.71 4.73
N VAL A 76 8.32 -7.02 4.20
CA VAL A 76 7.09 -6.34 4.58
C VAL A 76 6.74 -6.54 6.06
N ASP A 77 6.91 -7.75 6.58
CA ASP A 77 6.58 -8.03 7.99
C ASP A 77 7.48 -7.24 8.91
N GLU A 78 8.78 -7.16 8.59
CA GLU A 78 9.74 -6.42 9.40
C GLU A 78 9.40 -4.93 9.45
N ILE A 79 9.19 -4.28 8.30
CA ILE A 79 8.93 -2.84 8.27
C ILE A 79 7.56 -2.48 8.84
N VAL A 80 6.54 -3.31 8.60
CA VAL A 80 5.19 -3.09 9.12
C VAL A 80 5.18 -3.26 10.64
N ASN A 81 5.78 -4.33 11.17
CA ASN A 81 5.81 -4.56 12.61
C ASN A 81 6.59 -3.47 13.35
N ALA A 82 7.72 -3.03 12.79
CA ALA A 82 8.48 -1.91 13.36
C ALA A 82 7.62 -0.64 13.42
N LYS A 83 6.86 -0.37 12.35
CA LYS A 83 5.98 0.80 12.31
C LYS A 83 4.81 0.68 13.29
N MET A 84 4.25 -0.53 13.42
CA MET A 84 3.15 -0.77 14.37
C MET A 84 3.60 -0.55 15.82
N GLU A 85 4.79 -1.00 16.18
CA GLU A 85 5.35 -0.72 17.51
C GLU A 85 5.44 0.78 17.78
N GLN A 86 5.91 1.54 16.78
CA GLN A 86 5.98 3.00 16.88
C GLN A 86 4.60 3.63 17.04
N ASN A 87 3.61 3.16 16.26
CA ASN A 87 2.24 3.66 16.30
C ASN A 87 1.57 3.35 17.66
N GLU A 88 1.82 2.16 18.21
CA GLU A 88 1.30 1.77 19.53
C GLU A 88 1.81 2.68 20.63
N ARG A 89 3.06 3.14 20.53
CA ARG A 89 3.63 4.11 21.48
C ARG A 89 3.03 5.49 21.31
N LYS A 90 2.77 5.92 20.06
CA LYS A 90 2.18 7.24 19.76
C LYS A 90 0.70 7.30 20.11
N TYR A 91 -0.01 6.20 19.97
CA TYR A 91 -1.45 6.10 20.16
C TYR A 91 -1.79 5.03 21.20
N PRO A 92 -1.39 5.21 22.47
CA PRO A 92 -1.75 4.24 23.50
C PRO A 92 -3.27 4.15 23.66
N VAL A 93 -3.78 2.96 23.91
CA VAL A 93 -5.23 2.69 23.98
C VAL A 93 -5.91 3.63 24.98
N SER A 94 -5.27 3.88 26.12
CA SER A 94 -5.79 4.76 27.16
C SER A 94 -6.10 6.19 26.69
N LYS A 95 -5.39 6.67 25.65
CA LYS A 95 -5.54 8.02 25.12
C LYS A 95 -6.26 8.07 23.76
N ALA A 96 -6.10 7.04 22.95
CA ALA A 96 -6.53 7.05 21.55
C ALA A 96 -7.90 6.41 21.33
N LYS A 97 -8.37 5.55 22.25
CA LYS A 97 -9.60 4.81 22.06
C LYS A 97 -10.80 5.75 21.83
N GLY A 98 -11.47 5.54 20.70
CA GLY A 98 -12.65 6.35 20.33
C GLY A 98 -12.33 7.73 19.77
N LYS A 99 -11.05 8.03 19.49
CA LYS A 99 -10.60 9.33 18.99
C LYS A 99 -9.83 9.18 17.68
N ALA A 100 -10.01 10.12 16.77
CA ALA A 100 -9.28 10.17 15.49
C ALA A 100 -8.25 11.32 15.46
N ASN A 101 -7.82 11.79 16.61
CA ASN A 101 -6.87 12.89 16.74
C ASN A 101 -5.45 12.41 16.43
N LYS A 102 -4.63 13.31 15.87
CA LYS A 102 -3.21 13.07 15.70
C LYS A 102 -2.54 12.90 17.08
N TYR A 103 -1.47 12.11 17.17
CA TYR A 103 -0.84 11.74 18.43
C TYR A 103 -0.47 12.94 19.32
N ASN A 104 -0.06 14.06 18.70
CA ASN A 104 0.30 15.27 19.45
C ASN A 104 -0.90 16.12 19.88
N LYS A 105 -2.11 15.66 19.59
CA LYS A 105 -3.38 16.31 19.97
C LYS A 105 -4.21 15.42 20.91
N LEU A 106 -3.67 14.31 21.34
CA LEU A 106 -4.33 13.40 22.29
C LEU A 106 -4.19 13.88 23.75
#